data_0d37516c85c5615e206bdabf10a1b1dc
#
_entry.id   0d37516c85c5615e206bdabf10a1b1dc
#
_cell.length_a   1.000
_cell.length_b   1.000
_cell.length_c   1.000
_cell.angle_alpha   90.00
_cell.angle_beta   90.00
_cell.angle_gamma   90.00
#
_symmetry.space_group_name_H-M   'P 1'
#
loop_
_entity.id
_entity.type
_entity.pdbx_description
1 polymer ?
#
loop_
_entity_poly.entity_id
_entity_poly.type
_entity_poly.pdbx_seq_one_letter_code
_entity_poly.pdbx_strand_id
1 'polypeptide(L)'
;MTLGSRQFFLGLACSLALFPNVINAQDSDLGNWLIYIGSKKINKTWNWHHEVQHRNYNGIGDLEQLLLRTGLGYTIEDKNQNFLLGYGYILSENYDGLGEKISLNEHRIFQQVISKQSITNLKFSHRFRLEQRFIESEFKMRFRYFLSARVPLGTDSKFYLSGYNELFIDLEEDLFDRNRIYGGIGYKFFEGVNIELGYMNQFLGSLIRDQINVIMLLTL
;
A
#
# COMPACT_ATOMS: atom_id res chain seq x y z
N MET A 1 -24.00 -2.01 -34.81
CA MET A 1 -24.63 -1.15 -33.78
C MET A 1 -23.90 -1.37 -32.49
N THR A 2 -22.89 -0.57 -32.19
CA THR A 2 -21.95 -0.72 -31.07
C THR A 2 -22.20 0.41 -30.07
N LEU A 3 -22.91 0.07 -28.99
CA LEU A 3 -23.02 0.93 -27.81
C LEU A 3 -22.30 0.19 -26.66
N GLY A 4 -21.26 0.78 -26.10
CA GLY A 4 -20.69 0.18 -24.89
C GLY A 4 -19.31 0.62 -24.43
N SER A 5 -18.84 1.84 -24.70
CA SER A 5 -17.52 2.24 -24.19
C SER A 5 -17.42 3.63 -23.51
N ARG A 6 -18.55 4.27 -23.20
CA ARG A 6 -18.52 5.67 -22.68
C ARG A 6 -18.84 5.87 -21.21
N GLN A 7 -19.17 4.83 -20.44
CA GLN A 7 -19.65 5.02 -19.07
C GLN A 7 -18.61 4.76 -17.95
N PHE A 8 -17.39 4.31 -18.27
CA PHE A 8 -16.37 4.01 -17.25
C PHE A 8 -15.42 5.17 -16.90
N PHE A 9 -15.49 6.29 -17.62
CA PHE A 9 -14.58 7.42 -17.39
C PHE A 9 -15.04 8.44 -16.33
N LEU A 10 -16.28 8.36 -15.83
CA LEU A 10 -16.78 9.33 -14.85
C LEU A 10 -16.40 9.05 -13.39
N GLY A 11 -15.93 7.85 -13.07
CA GLY A 11 -15.56 7.49 -11.68
C GLY A 11 -14.21 8.01 -11.21
N LEU A 12 -13.30 8.38 -12.12
CA LEU A 12 -11.92 8.75 -11.78
C LEU A 12 -11.74 10.24 -11.45
N ALA A 13 -12.66 11.09 -11.87
CA ALA A 13 -12.55 12.55 -11.70
C ALA A 13 -13.06 13.06 -10.33
N CYS A 14 -13.83 12.27 -9.57
CA CYS A 14 -14.43 12.72 -8.32
C CYS A 14 -13.55 12.55 -7.07
N SER A 15 -12.46 11.80 -7.13
CA SER A 15 -11.60 11.57 -5.93
C SER A 15 -10.52 12.64 -5.73
N LEU A 16 -10.32 13.56 -6.66
CA LEU A 16 -9.28 14.61 -6.60
C LEU A 16 -9.75 15.96 -6.04
N ALA A 17 -11.03 16.12 -5.74
CA ALA A 17 -11.62 17.45 -5.48
C ALA A 17 -11.97 17.78 -4.01
N LEU A 18 -11.58 16.95 -3.04
CA LEU A 18 -11.91 17.19 -1.61
C LEU A 18 -10.67 17.31 -0.72
N PHE A 19 -9.76 18.24 -1.03
CA PHE A 19 -8.74 18.61 -0.06
C PHE A 19 -8.89 20.09 0.32
N PRO A 20 -9.36 20.44 1.53
CA PRO A 20 -9.20 21.77 2.05
C PRO A 20 -7.71 22.01 2.32
N ASN A 21 -7.18 23.09 1.76
CA ASN A 21 -5.83 23.58 2.03
C ASN A 21 -5.70 23.96 3.52
N VAL A 22 -5.10 23.10 4.30
CA VAL A 22 -4.53 23.49 5.59
C VAL A 22 -3.08 23.05 5.59
N ILE A 23 -2.22 23.89 5.05
CA ILE A 23 -0.77 23.76 5.20
C ILE A 23 -0.44 24.38 6.55
N ASN A 24 -0.45 23.60 7.60
CA ASN A 24 0.35 23.87 8.79
C ASN A 24 1.56 22.93 8.70
N ALA A 25 2.68 23.48 8.27
CA ALA A 25 3.99 22.83 8.37
C ALA A 25 4.33 22.73 9.86
N GLN A 26 3.90 21.66 10.50
CA GLN A 26 4.42 21.24 11.77
C GLN A 26 5.67 20.42 11.46
N ASP A 27 6.77 20.62 12.18
CA ASP A 27 8.01 19.87 12.03
C ASP A 27 7.73 18.36 11.99
N SER A 28 7.51 17.84 10.80
CA SER A 28 7.34 16.41 10.58
C SER A 28 8.71 15.83 10.31
N ASP A 29 9.27 15.16 11.31
CA ASP A 29 10.45 14.35 11.07
C ASP A 29 10.19 13.43 9.89
N LEU A 30 11.10 13.49 8.91
CA LEU A 30 10.97 12.69 7.68
C LEU A 30 11.17 11.22 8.02
N GLY A 31 10.09 10.47 8.01
CA GLY A 31 10.13 9.03 8.25
C GLY A 31 10.73 8.25 7.07
N ASN A 32 11.09 7.01 7.36
CA ASN A 32 11.67 6.11 6.36
C ASN A 32 10.99 4.75 6.44
N TRP A 33 10.56 4.21 5.29
CA TRP A 33 9.97 2.88 5.19
C TRP A 33 10.76 1.99 4.24
N LEU A 34 11.30 0.91 4.77
CA LEU A 34 11.89 -0.17 4.01
C LEU A 34 10.83 -1.24 3.80
N ILE A 35 10.45 -1.47 2.57
CA ILE A 35 9.32 -2.34 2.21
C ILE A 35 9.81 -3.45 1.29
N TYR A 36 9.60 -4.69 1.69
CA TYR A 36 9.76 -5.86 0.86
C TYR A 36 8.41 -6.52 0.62
N ILE A 37 8.07 -6.77 -0.64
CA ILE A 37 6.85 -7.47 -1.03
C ILE A 37 7.24 -8.56 -2.02
N GLY A 38 6.96 -9.81 -1.67
CA GLY A 38 7.22 -10.96 -2.49
C GLY A 38 5.95 -11.75 -2.84
N SER A 39 5.99 -12.36 -4.03
CA SER A 39 4.99 -13.31 -4.47
C SER A 39 5.68 -14.45 -5.19
N LYS A 40 5.48 -15.69 -4.72
CA LYS A 40 5.99 -16.91 -5.35
C LYS A 40 4.86 -17.70 -5.94
N LYS A 41 4.92 -18.01 -7.24
CA LYS A 41 3.98 -18.94 -7.87
C LYS A 41 4.20 -20.36 -7.32
N ILE A 42 3.15 -20.98 -6.79
CA ILE A 42 3.15 -22.39 -6.37
C ILE A 42 2.78 -23.26 -7.57
N ASN A 43 1.79 -22.81 -8.34
CA ASN A 43 1.35 -23.43 -9.60
C ASN A 43 0.65 -22.36 -10.48
N LYS A 44 -0.12 -22.77 -11.50
CA LYS A 44 -0.81 -21.85 -12.43
C LYS A 44 -1.81 -20.93 -11.74
N THR A 45 -2.45 -21.38 -10.67
CA THR A 45 -3.53 -20.65 -9.99
C THR A 45 -3.15 -20.15 -8.60
N TRP A 46 -2.26 -20.84 -7.88
CA TRP A 46 -1.91 -20.54 -6.51
C TRP A 46 -0.58 -19.80 -6.41
N ASN A 47 -0.53 -18.80 -5.56
CA ASN A 47 0.70 -18.10 -5.20
C ASN A 47 0.79 -17.87 -3.70
N TRP A 48 2.03 -17.87 -3.20
CA TRP A 48 2.37 -17.47 -1.84
C TRP A 48 2.79 -16.02 -1.81
N HIS A 49 2.14 -15.22 -0.98
CA HIS A 49 2.48 -13.83 -0.70
C HIS A 49 3.25 -13.75 0.60
N HIS A 50 4.32 -12.96 0.61
CA HIS A 50 5.10 -12.65 1.80
C HIS A 50 5.55 -11.18 1.75
N GLU A 51 5.55 -10.51 2.90
CA GLU A 51 5.82 -9.08 2.99
C GLU A 51 6.47 -8.75 4.32
N VAL A 52 7.53 -7.92 4.27
CA VAL A 52 8.19 -7.36 5.44
C VAL A 52 8.26 -5.85 5.25
N GLN A 53 7.86 -5.09 6.27
CA GLN A 53 8.03 -3.64 6.28
C GLN A 53 8.69 -3.23 7.59
N HIS A 54 9.78 -2.49 7.49
CA HIS A 54 10.46 -1.84 8.59
C HIS A 54 10.28 -0.33 8.43
N ARG A 55 9.60 0.29 9.36
CA ARG A 55 9.26 1.70 9.34
C ARG A 55 9.93 2.41 10.49
N ASN A 56 10.50 3.57 10.22
CA ASN A 56 11.16 4.41 11.21
C ASN A 56 10.50 5.77 11.28
N TYR A 57 10.51 6.38 12.46
CA TYR A 57 10.09 7.77 12.67
C TYR A 57 11.05 8.72 11.98
N ASN A 58 12.37 8.54 12.21
CA ASN A 58 13.43 9.41 11.74
C ASN A 58 14.52 8.60 11.05
N GLY A 59 14.78 8.81 9.77
CA GLY A 59 15.89 8.16 9.08
C GLY A 59 16.00 6.65 9.37
N ILE A 60 17.06 6.22 10.04
CA ILE A 60 17.33 4.81 10.37
C ILE A 60 17.58 4.69 11.88
N GLY A 61 17.00 3.68 12.53
CA GLY A 61 17.29 3.29 13.92
C GLY A 61 16.21 3.65 14.93
N ASP A 62 15.20 4.43 14.55
CA ASP A 62 14.07 4.76 15.41
C ASP A 62 12.81 4.04 14.91
N LEU A 63 12.67 2.77 15.32
CA LEU A 63 11.58 1.91 14.89
C LEU A 63 10.21 2.51 15.25
N GLU A 64 9.36 2.68 14.23
CA GLU A 64 7.95 2.99 14.36
C GLU A 64 7.09 1.73 14.27
N GLN A 65 7.34 0.91 13.22
CA GLN A 65 6.59 -0.32 13.00
C GLN A 65 7.42 -1.38 12.29
N LEU A 66 7.31 -2.62 12.78
CA LEU A 66 7.71 -3.81 12.03
C LEU A 66 6.45 -4.57 11.62
N LEU A 67 6.27 -4.81 10.32
CA LEU A 67 5.15 -5.56 9.78
C LEU A 67 5.64 -6.81 9.07
N LEU A 68 5.11 -7.94 9.48
CA LEU A 68 5.32 -9.23 8.84
C LEU A 68 3.99 -9.73 8.32
N ARG A 69 3.89 -10.06 7.02
CA ARG A 69 2.67 -10.58 6.42
C ARG A 69 2.94 -11.78 5.54
N THR A 70 2.01 -12.71 5.56
CA THR A 70 2.01 -13.86 4.66
C THR A 70 0.59 -14.16 4.21
N GLY A 71 0.42 -14.88 3.11
CA GLY A 71 -0.90 -15.24 2.63
C GLY A 71 -0.86 -16.17 1.43
N LEU A 72 -1.98 -16.85 1.21
CA LEU A 72 -2.19 -17.71 0.07
C LEU A 72 -3.15 -17.03 -0.92
N GLY A 73 -2.70 -16.87 -2.15
CA GLY A 73 -3.44 -16.23 -3.22
C GLY A 73 -3.93 -17.23 -4.27
N TYR A 74 -5.13 -16.98 -4.80
CA TYR A 74 -5.73 -17.72 -5.92
C TYR A 74 -5.95 -16.77 -7.09
N THR A 75 -5.37 -17.06 -8.24
CA THR A 75 -5.43 -16.24 -9.44
C THR A 75 -6.45 -16.79 -10.44
N ILE A 76 -7.33 -15.91 -10.92
CA ILE A 76 -8.20 -16.14 -12.06
C ILE A 76 -7.56 -15.41 -13.25
N GLU A 77 -6.82 -16.14 -14.09
CA GLU A 77 -6.01 -15.58 -15.18
C GLU A 77 -6.84 -14.78 -16.19
N ASP A 78 -7.96 -15.34 -16.63
CA ASP A 78 -8.85 -14.71 -17.63
C ASP A 78 -9.40 -13.35 -17.19
N LYS A 79 -9.45 -13.10 -15.89
CA LYS A 79 -9.95 -11.86 -15.28
C LYS A 79 -8.84 -10.93 -14.78
N ASN A 80 -7.59 -11.36 -14.84
CA ASN A 80 -6.47 -10.65 -14.20
C ASN A 80 -6.73 -10.32 -12.73
N GLN A 81 -7.36 -11.24 -12.00
CA GLN A 81 -7.75 -11.08 -10.61
C GLN A 81 -7.03 -12.10 -9.72
N ASN A 82 -6.61 -11.64 -8.54
CA ASN A 82 -6.02 -12.49 -7.51
C ASN A 82 -6.78 -12.26 -6.21
N PHE A 83 -7.30 -13.34 -5.64
CA PHE A 83 -7.94 -13.40 -4.32
C PHE A 83 -6.93 -13.92 -3.32
N LEU A 84 -6.76 -13.25 -2.20
CA LEU A 84 -5.76 -13.62 -1.20
C LEU A 84 -6.36 -13.58 0.20
N LEU A 85 -6.13 -14.67 0.95
CA LEU A 85 -6.35 -14.75 2.38
C LEU A 85 -4.98 -14.70 3.06
N GLY A 86 -4.80 -13.80 4.02
CA GLY A 86 -3.52 -13.60 4.66
C GLY A 86 -3.60 -13.32 6.15
N TYR A 87 -2.45 -13.45 6.76
CA TYR A 87 -2.19 -13.13 8.16
C TYR A 87 -1.06 -12.11 8.23
N GLY A 88 -1.12 -11.22 9.22
CA GLY A 88 -0.09 -10.26 9.52
C GLY A 88 0.17 -10.13 11.02
N TYR A 89 1.43 -10.03 11.40
CA TYR A 89 1.87 -9.59 12.70
C TYR A 89 2.48 -8.20 12.59
N ILE A 90 2.07 -7.29 13.46
CA ILE A 90 2.55 -5.92 13.48
C ILE A 90 2.98 -5.57 14.90
N LEU A 91 4.25 -5.21 15.05
CA LEU A 91 4.79 -4.57 16.24
C LEU A 91 4.84 -3.07 15.97
N SER A 92 4.23 -2.27 16.82
CA SER A 92 4.28 -0.79 16.76
C SER A 92 4.95 -0.27 18.02
N GLU A 93 5.91 0.63 17.83
CA GLU A 93 6.63 1.34 18.88
C GLU A 93 6.14 2.80 18.88
N ASN A 94 5.24 3.16 19.78
CA ASN A 94 4.66 4.50 19.83
C ASN A 94 5.29 5.29 20.99
N TYR A 95 5.54 6.58 20.76
CA TYR A 95 5.94 7.47 21.84
C TYR A 95 4.71 7.88 22.67
N ASP A 96 4.83 7.79 24.00
CA ASP A 96 3.86 8.30 24.94
C ASP A 96 4.03 9.83 25.17
N GLY A 97 3.18 10.41 26.00
CA GLY A 97 3.26 11.84 26.36
C GLY A 97 4.50 12.24 27.15
N LEU A 98 5.30 11.30 27.64
CA LEU A 98 6.55 11.50 28.36
C LEU A 98 7.79 11.29 27.47
N GLY A 99 7.59 10.86 26.22
CA GLY A 99 8.68 10.55 25.28
C GLY A 99 9.24 9.14 25.41
N GLU A 100 8.61 8.27 26.18
CA GLU A 100 8.99 6.86 26.30
C GLU A 100 8.25 6.01 25.23
N LYS A 101 8.90 4.94 24.76
CA LYS A 101 8.29 4.05 23.76
C LYS A 101 7.42 2.99 24.44
N ILE A 102 6.19 2.87 23.90
CA ILE A 102 5.24 1.83 24.28
C ILE A 102 5.07 0.90 23.08
N SER A 103 5.33 -0.40 23.29
CA SER A 103 5.15 -1.44 22.29
C SER A 103 3.70 -1.92 22.26
N LEU A 104 3.11 -2.00 21.07
CA LEU A 104 1.79 -2.58 20.82
C LEU A 104 1.90 -3.72 19.81
N ASN A 105 1.31 -4.85 20.16
CA ASN A 105 1.24 -6.03 19.31
C ASN A 105 -0.13 -6.08 18.61
N GLU A 106 -0.12 -6.32 17.31
CA GLU A 106 -1.34 -6.47 16.53
C GLU A 106 -1.26 -7.69 15.64
N HIS A 107 -2.29 -8.52 15.70
CA HIS A 107 -2.51 -9.63 14.77
C HIS A 107 -3.61 -9.24 13.78
N ARG A 108 -3.40 -9.56 12.49
CA ARG A 108 -4.39 -9.27 11.43
C ARG A 108 -4.69 -10.52 10.64
N ILE A 109 -5.98 -10.73 10.40
CA ILE A 109 -6.44 -11.58 9.30
C ILE A 109 -6.94 -10.64 8.21
N PHE A 110 -6.59 -10.91 6.96
CA PHE A 110 -7.06 -10.06 5.88
C PHE A 110 -7.46 -10.85 4.63
N GLN A 111 -8.55 -10.40 4.02
CA GLN A 111 -9.00 -10.84 2.70
C GLN A 111 -8.70 -9.71 1.71
N GLN A 112 -8.24 -10.09 0.54
CA GLN A 112 -7.81 -9.12 -0.46
C GLN A 112 -8.18 -9.59 -1.86
N VAL A 113 -8.60 -8.64 -2.69
CA VAL A 113 -8.76 -8.83 -4.14
C VAL A 113 -7.86 -7.83 -4.85
N ILE A 114 -7.03 -8.31 -5.75
CA ILE A 114 -6.23 -7.49 -6.66
C ILE A 114 -6.76 -7.67 -8.06
N SER A 115 -7.06 -6.55 -8.76
CA SER A 115 -7.43 -6.54 -10.17
C SER A 115 -6.42 -5.69 -10.94
N LYS A 116 -5.87 -6.23 -12.02
CA LYS A 116 -4.85 -5.57 -12.85
C LYS A 116 -5.42 -5.21 -14.21
N GLN A 117 -5.08 -4.02 -14.68
CA GLN A 117 -5.47 -3.50 -16.00
C GLN A 117 -4.27 -2.85 -16.67
N SER A 118 -4.28 -2.85 -17.99
CA SER A 118 -3.26 -2.16 -18.78
C SER A 118 -3.94 -1.35 -19.89
N ILE A 119 -3.55 -0.09 -20.02
CA ILE A 119 -4.00 0.81 -21.09
C ILE A 119 -2.73 1.29 -21.78
N THR A 120 -2.49 0.79 -22.99
CA THR A 120 -1.23 1.00 -23.73
C THR A 120 -0.04 0.52 -22.87
N ASN A 121 0.83 1.41 -22.43
CA ASN A 121 2.00 1.13 -21.58
C ASN A 121 1.78 1.45 -20.09
N LEU A 122 0.63 2.01 -19.74
CA LEU A 122 0.26 2.34 -18.37
C LEU A 122 -0.40 1.13 -17.71
N LYS A 123 0.18 0.66 -16.61
CA LYS A 123 -0.28 -0.49 -15.84
C LYS A 123 -0.94 -0.02 -14.56
N PHE A 124 -2.20 -0.39 -14.37
CA PHE A 124 -2.96 -0.13 -13.15
C PHE A 124 -3.12 -1.39 -12.31
N SER A 125 -3.17 -1.21 -11.00
CA SER A 125 -3.56 -2.26 -10.07
C SER A 125 -4.47 -1.70 -9.01
N HIS A 126 -5.65 -2.30 -8.87
CA HIS A 126 -6.61 -2.04 -7.81
C HIS A 126 -6.49 -3.13 -6.77
N ARG A 127 -6.46 -2.77 -5.49
CA ARG A 127 -6.50 -3.72 -4.38
C ARG A 127 -7.58 -3.29 -3.40
N PHE A 128 -8.50 -4.18 -3.16
CA PHE A 128 -9.52 -4.07 -2.11
C PHE A 128 -9.12 -5.02 -0.99
N ARG A 129 -9.06 -4.55 0.24
CA ARG A 129 -8.66 -5.36 1.40
C ARG A 129 -9.56 -5.07 2.59
N LEU A 130 -10.07 -6.14 3.20
CA LEU A 130 -10.72 -6.10 4.50
C LEU A 130 -9.75 -6.67 5.53
N GLU A 131 -9.54 -5.97 6.64
CA GLU A 131 -8.64 -6.37 7.73
C GLU A 131 -9.44 -6.52 9.02
N GLN A 132 -9.38 -7.70 9.65
CA GLN A 132 -9.73 -7.92 11.04
C GLN A 132 -8.47 -7.73 11.87
N ARG A 133 -8.49 -6.79 12.79
CA ARG A 133 -7.35 -6.33 13.56
C ARG A 133 -7.56 -6.65 15.03
N PHE A 134 -6.68 -7.43 15.61
CA PHE A 134 -6.63 -7.79 17.03
C PHE A 134 -5.44 -7.06 17.64
N ILE A 135 -5.71 -5.93 18.30
CA ILE A 135 -4.71 -5.03 18.88
C ILE A 135 -4.77 -5.21 20.38
N GLU A 136 -3.78 -5.92 20.95
CA GLU A 136 -3.81 -6.35 22.37
C GLU A 136 -5.16 -7.02 22.69
N SER A 137 -6.04 -6.38 23.44
CA SER A 137 -7.38 -6.88 23.79
C SER A 137 -8.50 -6.31 22.92
N GLU A 138 -8.21 -5.40 21.99
CA GLU A 138 -9.21 -4.74 21.15
C GLU A 138 -9.36 -5.44 19.80
N PHE A 139 -10.60 -5.52 19.34
CA PHE A 139 -10.93 -5.94 17.99
C PHE A 139 -11.37 -4.74 17.16
N LYS A 140 -10.82 -4.57 15.96
CA LYS A 140 -11.22 -3.52 15.02
C LYS A 140 -11.28 -4.05 13.60
N MET A 141 -12.16 -3.47 12.79
CA MET A 141 -12.29 -3.78 11.37
C MET A 141 -11.92 -2.58 10.51
N ARG A 142 -11.19 -2.83 9.40
CA ARG A 142 -10.79 -1.78 8.49
C ARG A 142 -10.88 -2.23 7.05
N PHE A 143 -11.46 -1.38 6.21
CA PHE A 143 -11.42 -1.53 4.77
C PHE A 143 -10.32 -0.65 4.16
N ARG A 144 -9.65 -1.16 3.11
CA ARG A 144 -8.61 -0.42 2.39
C ARG A 144 -8.81 -0.55 0.89
N TYR A 145 -8.77 0.59 0.22
CA TYR A 145 -8.69 0.65 -1.23
C TYR A 145 -7.35 1.23 -1.67
N PHE A 146 -6.64 0.52 -2.52
CA PHE A 146 -5.35 0.91 -3.06
C PHE A 146 -5.41 0.92 -4.58
N LEU A 147 -5.04 2.04 -5.18
CA LEU A 147 -4.88 2.21 -6.62
C LEU A 147 -3.44 2.56 -6.91
N SER A 148 -2.76 1.77 -7.71
CA SER A 148 -1.43 2.10 -8.21
C SER A 148 -1.39 2.18 -9.73
N ALA A 149 -0.47 3.01 -10.22
CA ALA A 149 -0.18 3.19 -11.63
C ALA A 149 1.33 3.11 -11.85
N ARG A 150 1.75 2.45 -12.95
CA ARG A 150 3.15 2.38 -13.39
C ARG A 150 3.25 2.64 -14.87
N VAL A 151 4.24 3.46 -15.26
CA VAL A 151 4.53 3.78 -16.65
C VAL A 151 6.03 3.67 -16.94
N PRO A 152 6.47 2.86 -17.91
CA PRO A 152 7.88 2.79 -18.32
C PRO A 152 8.38 4.15 -18.87
N LEU A 153 9.61 4.51 -18.57
CA LEU A 153 10.25 5.74 -19.07
C LEU A 153 10.92 5.54 -20.46
N GLY A 154 10.29 4.77 -21.31
CA GLY A 154 10.75 4.45 -22.66
C GLY A 154 10.47 3.00 -23.02
N THR A 155 10.56 2.66 -24.31
CA THR A 155 10.17 1.35 -24.86
C THR A 155 10.97 0.20 -24.23
N ASP A 156 12.29 0.36 -24.10
CA ASP A 156 13.21 -0.65 -23.56
C ASP A 156 13.82 -0.23 -22.22
N SER A 157 13.24 0.77 -21.57
CA SER A 157 13.77 1.30 -20.32
C SER A 157 13.55 0.33 -19.15
N LYS A 158 14.60 0.13 -18.37
CA LYS A 158 14.50 -0.52 -17.07
C LYS A 158 13.87 0.39 -16.01
N PHE A 159 13.86 1.72 -16.26
CA PHE A 159 13.26 2.69 -15.36
C PHE A 159 11.77 2.88 -15.66
N TYR A 160 10.97 3.11 -14.62
CA TYR A 160 9.56 3.44 -14.72
C TYR A 160 9.16 4.43 -13.62
N LEU A 161 8.13 5.21 -13.88
CA LEU A 161 7.45 5.97 -12.84
C LEU A 161 6.42 5.09 -12.15
N SER A 162 6.30 5.25 -10.85
CA SER A 162 5.33 4.57 -10.00
C SER A 162 4.58 5.58 -9.13
N GLY A 163 3.29 5.40 -8.99
CA GLY A 163 2.48 6.19 -8.07
C GLY A 163 1.35 5.37 -7.50
N TYR A 164 0.90 5.71 -6.29
CA TYR A 164 -0.30 5.11 -5.71
C TYR A 164 -1.06 6.09 -4.81
N ASN A 165 -2.35 5.81 -4.68
CA ASN A 165 -3.21 6.31 -3.62
C ASN A 165 -3.75 5.13 -2.82
N GLU A 166 -3.76 5.24 -1.50
CA GLU A 166 -4.35 4.24 -0.60
C GLU A 166 -5.25 4.91 0.42
N LEU A 167 -6.53 4.59 0.35
CA LEU A 167 -7.56 5.05 1.28
C LEU A 167 -7.83 3.97 2.33
N PHE A 168 -7.93 4.38 3.59
CA PHE A 168 -8.25 3.53 4.73
C PHE A 168 -9.54 4.01 5.36
N ILE A 169 -10.46 3.09 5.55
CA ILE A 169 -11.79 3.33 6.12
C ILE A 169 -11.91 2.47 7.37
N ASP A 170 -12.06 3.09 8.53
CA ASP A 170 -12.42 2.42 9.76
C ASP A 170 -13.92 2.04 9.69
N LEU A 171 -14.27 0.83 10.13
CA LEU A 171 -15.66 0.34 10.06
C LEU A 171 -16.39 0.41 11.40
N GLU A 172 -15.75 0.92 12.45
CA GLU A 172 -16.30 0.93 13.82
C GLU A 172 -16.49 2.33 14.39
N GLU A 173 -15.59 3.26 14.04
CA GLU A 173 -15.58 4.63 14.58
C GLU A 173 -15.73 5.66 13.46
N ASP A 174 -14.81 6.62 13.40
CA ASP A 174 -14.76 7.61 12.32
C ASP A 174 -14.41 6.92 11.00
N LEU A 175 -15.27 7.05 10.00
CA LEU A 175 -15.13 6.43 8.68
C LEU A 175 -13.75 6.68 8.03
N PHE A 176 -13.15 7.86 8.23
CA PHE A 176 -11.85 8.18 7.68
C PHE A 176 -10.73 7.85 8.67
N ASP A 177 -9.96 6.78 8.42
CA ASP A 177 -8.73 6.49 9.19
C ASP A 177 -7.56 7.30 8.62
N ARG A 178 -7.22 7.11 7.34
CA ARG A 178 -6.12 7.82 6.68
C ARG A 178 -6.15 7.72 5.16
N ASN A 179 -5.35 8.57 4.53
CA ASN A 179 -5.05 8.46 3.11
C ASN A 179 -3.54 8.56 2.89
N ARG A 180 -3.03 7.85 1.88
CA ARG A 180 -1.62 7.87 1.47
C ARG A 180 -1.53 8.17 -0.01
N ILE A 181 -0.64 9.10 -0.35
CA ILE A 181 -0.28 9.43 -1.74
C ILE A 181 1.22 9.24 -1.89
N TYR A 182 1.61 8.48 -2.88
CA TYR A 182 3.01 8.13 -3.16
C TYR A 182 3.35 8.41 -4.61
N GLY A 183 4.57 8.90 -4.84
CA GLY A 183 5.20 9.01 -6.14
C GLY A 183 6.67 8.59 -6.07
N GLY A 184 7.13 7.87 -7.08
CA GLY A 184 8.51 7.37 -7.08
C GLY A 184 9.00 6.91 -8.45
N ILE A 185 10.28 6.57 -8.48
CA ILE A 185 10.97 5.99 -9.64
C ILE A 185 11.33 4.54 -9.29
N GLY A 186 11.02 3.64 -10.20
CA GLY A 186 11.36 2.24 -10.11
C GLY A 186 12.40 1.82 -11.13
N TYR A 187 13.17 0.80 -10.77
CA TYR A 187 14.17 0.16 -11.63
C TYR A 187 13.96 -1.35 -11.63
N LYS A 188 13.90 -1.94 -12.84
CA LYS A 188 13.86 -3.38 -13.06
C LYS A 188 15.27 -3.94 -12.97
N PHE A 189 15.62 -4.52 -11.81
CA PHE A 189 16.97 -4.99 -11.54
C PHE A 189 17.28 -6.28 -12.30
N PHE A 190 16.43 -7.30 -12.07
CA PHE A 190 16.41 -8.58 -12.77
C PHE A 190 14.98 -8.93 -13.17
N GLU A 191 14.80 -10.04 -13.91
CA GLU A 191 13.47 -10.60 -14.10
C GLU A 191 12.83 -10.94 -12.73
N GLY A 192 11.64 -10.42 -12.49
CA GLY A 192 10.94 -10.60 -11.22
C GLY A 192 11.40 -9.70 -10.06
N VAL A 193 12.49 -8.94 -10.17
CA VAL A 193 13.00 -8.06 -9.10
C VAL A 193 12.93 -6.60 -9.52
N ASN A 194 12.16 -5.81 -8.78
CA ASN A 194 12.09 -4.37 -8.98
C ASN A 194 12.38 -3.64 -7.67
N ILE A 195 13.05 -2.50 -7.77
CA ILE A 195 13.32 -1.61 -6.64
C ILE A 195 12.71 -0.26 -6.97
N GLU A 196 11.97 0.32 -6.03
CA GLU A 196 11.39 1.66 -6.14
C GLU A 196 11.93 2.54 -5.02
N LEU A 197 12.25 3.78 -5.35
CA LEU A 197 12.53 4.86 -4.40
C LEU A 197 11.51 5.95 -4.62
N GLY A 198 10.87 6.39 -3.58
CA GLY A 198 9.85 7.43 -3.70
C GLY A 198 9.48 8.08 -2.39
N TYR A 199 8.62 9.08 -2.52
CA TYR A 199 8.14 9.92 -1.45
C TYR A 199 6.63 9.70 -1.26
N MET A 200 6.20 9.68 -0.01
CA MET A 200 4.82 9.46 0.38
C MET A 200 4.37 10.47 1.42
N ASN A 201 3.21 11.07 1.18
CA ASN A 201 2.46 11.78 2.21
C ASN A 201 1.40 10.87 2.81
N GLN A 202 1.30 10.87 4.13
CA GLN A 202 0.25 10.20 4.87
C GLN A 202 -0.60 11.23 5.61
N PHE A 203 -1.88 11.29 5.27
CA PHE A 203 -2.88 12.18 5.87
C PHE A 203 -3.64 11.41 6.95
N LEU A 204 -3.60 11.90 8.19
CA LEU A 204 -4.20 11.31 9.39
C LEU A 204 -5.12 12.35 10.04
N GLY A 205 -6.27 12.62 9.44
CA GLY A 205 -7.11 13.76 9.84
C GLY A 205 -6.40 15.08 9.60
N SER A 206 -6.08 15.83 10.67
CA SER A 206 -5.34 17.09 10.59
C SER A 206 -3.82 16.94 10.55
N LEU A 207 -3.28 15.75 10.85
CA LEU A 207 -1.85 15.47 10.85
C LEU A 207 -1.39 14.98 9.46
N ILE A 208 -0.30 15.53 8.96
CA ILE A 208 0.37 15.07 7.75
C ILE A 208 1.75 14.55 8.14
N ARG A 209 2.13 13.38 7.64
CA ARG A 209 3.44 12.78 7.84
C ARG A 209 4.08 12.46 6.50
N ASP A 210 5.35 12.77 6.40
CA ASP A 210 6.17 12.61 5.21
C ASP A 210 7.10 11.39 5.35
N GLN A 211 7.23 10.61 4.28
CA GLN A 211 7.95 9.34 4.31
C GLN A 211 8.79 9.16 3.04
N ILE A 212 10.03 8.74 3.19
CA ILE A 212 10.80 8.17 2.08
C ILE A 212 10.58 6.66 2.08
N ASN A 213 10.18 6.11 0.94
CA ASN A 213 9.96 4.69 0.79
C ASN A 213 11.02 4.06 -0.12
N VAL A 214 11.67 3.02 0.37
CA VAL A 214 12.45 2.09 -0.45
C VAL A 214 11.67 0.79 -0.54
N ILE A 215 11.23 0.44 -1.75
CA ILE A 215 10.34 -0.70 -1.98
C ILE A 215 11.03 -1.72 -2.87
N MET A 216 11.20 -2.93 -2.37
CA MET A 216 11.65 -4.08 -3.15
C MET A 216 10.46 -4.98 -3.48
N LEU A 217 10.26 -5.25 -4.76
CA LEU A 217 9.19 -6.11 -5.27
C LEU A 217 9.81 -7.35 -5.88
N LEU A 218 9.41 -8.53 -5.40
CA LEU A 218 9.90 -9.82 -5.86
C LEU A 218 8.76 -10.68 -6.40
N THR A 219 8.92 -11.19 -7.61
CA THR A 219 7.99 -12.17 -8.23
C THR A 219 8.81 -13.38 -8.68
N LEU A 220 8.54 -14.56 -8.10
CA LEU A 220 9.20 -15.85 -8.35
C LEU A 220 8.23 -16.85 -8.95
#